data_f0a76223b99683216559f2b0e13840b3
#
_entry.id   f0a76223b99683216559f2b0e13840b3
#
_cell.length_a   1.000
_cell.length_b   1.000
_cell.length_c   1.000
_cell.angle_alpha   90.00
_cell.angle_beta   90.00
_cell.angle_gamma   90.00
#
_symmetry.space_group_name_H-M   'P 1'
#
loop_
_entity.id
_entity.type
_entity.pdbx_description
1 polymer ?
#
loop_
_entity_poly.entity_id
_entity_poly.type
_entity_poly.pdbx_seq_one_letter_code
_entity_poly.pdbx_strand_id
1 'polypeptide(L)'
;PNFIVMAASDEAELVKMINTSVEINDRPSAFRYPRGNGIGVELPSIKEKLVIGKARIIKEGKKVALLNFGTRLEECKKAAKQLSLKGIDCTIIDARFAKPLDEKLIMEVATNHEVLITLEEGSVGGFGSHVMQLLSERGVFDTGLKFRSMILPDIFIDQDTPSKMYEVAGLDNLSIIKKVEETLNSNIILAKNKNKIPN
;
A
#
# COMPACT_ATOMS: atom_id res chain seq x y z
N PRO A 1 -22.00 0.27 6.74
CA PRO A 1 -22.28 -0.56 5.55
C PRO A 1 -22.27 0.30 4.28
N ASN A 2 -21.89 -0.29 3.15
CA ASN A 2 -22.02 0.32 1.82
C ASN A 2 -21.24 1.63 1.58
N PHE A 3 -20.28 1.98 2.44
CA PHE A 3 -19.40 3.13 2.26
C PHE A 3 -18.41 2.91 1.12
N ILE A 4 -18.11 3.97 0.36
CA ILE A 4 -16.93 4.04 -0.50
C ILE A 4 -15.85 4.77 0.29
N VAL A 5 -14.66 4.16 0.43
CA VAL A 5 -13.54 4.71 1.19
C VAL A 5 -12.30 4.80 0.32
N MET A 6 -11.78 6.02 0.17
CA MET A 6 -10.66 6.36 -0.69
C MET A 6 -9.52 7.03 0.08
N ALA A 7 -8.30 6.98 -0.45
CA ALA A 7 -7.19 7.80 0.02
C ALA A 7 -6.34 8.27 -1.17
N ALA A 8 -6.16 9.58 -1.25
CA ALA A 8 -5.41 10.19 -2.34
C ALA A 8 -3.91 10.00 -2.17
N SER A 9 -3.23 9.59 -3.23
CA SER A 9 -1.77 9.47 -3.29
C SER A 9 -1.08 10.81 -3.58
N ASP A 10 -1.78 11.70 -4.28
CA ASP A 10 -1.33 13.02 -4.68
C ASP A 10 -2.53 13.96 -4.88
N GLU A 11 -2.28 15.24 -5.19
CA GLU A 11 -3.31 16.24 -5.41
C GLU A 11 -4.15 15.98 -6.66
N ALA A 12 -3.59 15.34 -7.69
CA ALA A 12 -4.34 14.99 -8.90
C ALA A 12 -5.37 13.89 -8.60
N GLU A 13 -4.99 12.87 -7.83
CA GLU A 13 -5.93 11.84 -7.37
C GLU A 13 -6.98 12.41 -6.42
N LEU A 14 -6.61 13.39 -5.56
CA LEU A 14 -7.58 14.08 -4.70
C LEU A 14 -8.67 14.78 -5.52
N VAL A 15 -8.30 15.52 -6.58
CA VAL A 15 -9.28 16.16 -7.48
C VAL A 15 -10.22 15.11 -8.10
N LYS A 16 -9.68 14.00 -8.60
CA LYS A 16 -10.51 12.92 -9.16
C LYS A 16 -11.42 12.28 -8.12
N MET A 17 -10.97 12.11 -6.88
CA MET A 17 -11.79 11.57 -5.78
C MET A 17 -12.92 12.52 -5.41
N ILE A 18 -12.67 13.83 -5.37
CA ILE A 18 -13.71 14.84 -5.14
C ILE A 18 -14.76 14.77 -6.26
N ASN A 19 -14.31 14.80 -7.52
CA ASN A 19 -15.21 14.72 -8.67
C ASN A 19 -16.06 13.45 -8.68
N THR A 20 -15.45 12.32 -8.27
CA THR A 20 -16.15 11.04 -8.14
C THR A 20 -17.18 11.10 -7.02
N SER A 21 -16.79 11.62 -5.84
CA SER A 21 -17.66 11.67 -4.66
C SER A 21 -18.91 12.51 -4.87
N VAL A 22 -18.81 13.62 -5.61
CA VAL A 22 -19.96 14.50 -5.91
C VAL A 22 -21.05 13.79 -6.71
N GLU A 23 -20.71 12.76 -7.48
CA GLU A 23 -21.67 12.01 -8.28
C GLU A 23 -22.24 10.76 -7.61
N ILE A 24 -21.72 10.39 -6.44
CA ILE A 24 -22.23 9.25 -5.68
C ILE A 24 -23.48 9.72 -4.91
N ASN A 25 -24.67 9.31 -5.37
CA ASN A 25 -25.93 9.71 -4.78
C ASN A 25 -26.69 8.56 -4.06
N ASP A 26 -26.21 7.32 -4.22
CA ASP A 26 -26.88 6.10 -3.73
C ASP A 26 -26.29 5.56 -2.43
N ARG A 27 -25.11 6.09 -2.01
CA ARG A 27 -24.37 5.63 -0.83
C ARG A 27 -23.39 6.67 -0.31
N PRO A 28 -22.97 6.58 0.96
CA PRO A 28 -21.98 7.49 1.51
C PRO A 28 -20.59 7.21 0.93
N SER A 29 -19.79 8.27 0.78
CA SER A 29 -18.41 8.20 0.40
C SER A 29 -17.52 9.01 1.34
N ALA A 30 -16.28 8.59 1.51
CA ALA A 30 -15.26 9.29 2.28
C ALA A 30 -13.91 9.18 1.55
N PHE A 31 -13.15 10.25 1.59
CA PHE A 31 -11.77 10.22 1.11
C PHE A 31 -10.84 10.92 2.10
N ARG A 32 -9.66 10.34 2.26
CA ARG A 32 -8.60 10.84 3.13
C ARG A 32 -7.53 11.55 2.29
N TYR A 33 -7.02 12.65 2.81
CA TYR A 33 -5.87 13.37 2.27
C TYR A 33 -5.04 13.94 3.43
N PRO A 34 -3.71 14.15 3.24
CA PRO A 34 -2.83 14.64 4.29
C PRO A 34 -3.02 16.15 4.51
N ARG A 35 -2.60 16.60 5.69
CA ARG A 35 -2.33 18.02 5.93
C ARG A 35 -0.93 18.35 5.42
N GLY A 36 -0.83 19.07 4.31
CA GLY A 36 0.46 19.42 3.70
C GLY A 36 0.28 20.03 2.32
N ASN A 37 1.39 20.32 1.69
CA ASN A 37 1.42 20.78 0.30
C ASN A 37 1.33 19.59 -0.65
N GLY A 38 0.80 19.82 -1.85
CA GLY A 38 0.91 18.88 -2.96
C GLY A 38 2.36 18.68 -3.40
N ILE A 39 2.61 17.61 -4.14
CA ILE A 39 3.95 17.28 -4.65
C ILE A 39 4.26 17.93 -6.00
N GLY A 40 3.31 18.71 -6.55
CA GLY A 40 3.48 19.47 -7.79
C GLY A 40 3.12 18.68 -9.05
N VAL A 41 2.25 17.68 -8.97
CA VAL A 41 1.75 16.98 -10.17
C VAL A 41 0.76 17.84 -10.93
N GLU A 42 0.67 17.64 -12.25
CA GLU A 42 -0.32 18.30 -13.09
C GLU A 42 -1.74 17.91 -12.65
N LEU A 43 -2.59 18.91 -12.44
CA LEU A 43 -3.97 18.67 -12.02
C LEU A 43 -4.82 18.20 -13.20
N PRO A 44 -5.67 17.20 -12.98
CA PRO A 44 -6.55 16.69 -14.02
C PRO A 44 -7.67 17.70 -14.35
N SER A 45 -8.35 17.43 -15.45
CA SER A 45 -9.59 18.14 -15.77
C SER A 45 -10.62 17.97 -14.66
N ILE A 46 -11.41 19.03 -14.41
CA ILE A 46 -12.53 19.02 -13.45
C ILE A 46 -13.57 17.92 -13.75
N LYS A 47 -13.57 17.34 -14.95
CA LYS A 47 -14.48 16.26 -15.34
C LYS A 47 -13.90 14.86 -15.11
N GLU A 48 -12.62 14.75 -14.82
CA GLU A 48 -11.99 13.44 -14.62
C GLU A 48 -12.43 12.80 -13.31
N LYS A 49 -12.82 11.53 -13.40
CA LYS A 49 -13.34 10.73 -12.29
C LYS A 49 -12.64 9.39 -12.22
N LEU A 50 -12.76 8.75 -11.06
CA LEU A 50 -12.29 7.39 -10.85
C LEU A 50 -13.40 6.39 -11.16
N VAL A 51 -13.01 5.24 -11.68
CA VAL A 51 -13.88 4.07 -11.67
C VAL A 51 -13.85 3.48 -10.27
N ILE A 52 -15.00 3.42 -9.61
CA ILE A 52 -15.13 2.97 -8.23
C ILE A 52 -14.55 1.55 -8.07
N GLY A 53 -13.71 1.37 -7.06
CA GLY A 53 -13.07 0.09 -6.76
C GLY A 53 -11.96 -0.29 -7.76
N LYS A 54 -11.39 0.68 -8.51
CA LYS A 54 -10.29 0.42 -9.43
C LYS A 54 -9.00 1.08 -8.97
N ALA A 55 -8.01 0.25 -8.72
CA ALA A 55 -6.63 0.63 -8.50
C ALA A 55 -5.93 0.99 -9.84
N ARG A 56 -4.72 1.54 -9.76
CA ARG A 56 -3.85 1.78 -10.93
C ARG A 56 -2.46 1.20 -10.70
N ILE A 57 -1.90 0.58 -11.72
CA ILE A 57 -0.50 0.17 -11.74
C ILE A 57 0.33 1.39 -12.15
N ILE A 58 1.30 1.74 -11.31
CA ILE A 58 2.24 2.85 -11.54
C ILE A 58 3.50 2.33 -12.25
N LYS A 59 3.94 1.14 -11.86
CA LYS A 59 5.09 0.45 -12.42
C LYS A 59 4.84 -1.04 -12.35
N GLU A 60 5.15 -1.76 -13.40
CA GLU A 60 5.17 -3.22 -13.40
C GLU A 60 6.53 -3.77 -12.97
N GLY A 61 6.52 -4.90 -12.31
CA GLY A 61 7.67 -5.69 -11.85
C GLY A 61 7.26 -7.14 -11.65
N LYS A 62 8.16 -7.99 -11.15
CA LYS A 62 7.90 -9.44 -11.12
C LYS A 62 8.02 -10.09 -9.74
N LYS A 63 8.82 -9.52 -8.84
CA LYS A 63 9.19 -10.21 -7.60
C LYS A 63 8.42 -9.74 -6.37
N VAL A 64 8.25 -8.44 -6.24
CA VAL A 64 7.63 -7.78 -5.10
C VAL A 64 6.53 -6.86 -5.58
N ALA A 65 5.39 -6.88 -4.93
CA ALA A 65 4.33 -5.90 -5.14
C ALA A 65 4.21 -4.98 -3.93
N LEU A 66 4.26 -3.67 -4.19
CA LEU A 66 3.99 -2.61 -3.22
C LEU A 66 2.60 -2.03 -3.52
N LEU A 67 1.63 -2.40 -2.69
CA LEU A 67 0.22 -1.97 -2.81
C LEU A 67 -0.02 -0.81 -1.84
N ASN A 68 0.09 0.39 -2.35
CA ASN A 68 0.00 1.62 -1.59
C ASN A 68 -1.43 2.16 -1.50
N PHE A 69 -1.82 2.65 -0.33
CA PHE A 69 -3.09 3.33 -0.08
C PHE A 69 -2.85 4.69 0.57
N GLY A 70 -2.84 5.76 -0.21
CA GLY A 70 -2.60 7.13 0.23
C GLY A 70 -1.22 7.67 -0.16
N THR A 71 -0.66 8.57 0.63
CA THR A 71 0.46 9.44 0.21
C THR A 71 1.85 8.79 0.21
N ARG A 72 1.99 7.55 0.67
CA ARG A 72 3.30 6.87 0.67
C ARG A 72 3.74 6.40 -0.71
N LEU A 73 2.98 6.73 -1.78
CA LEU A 73 3.29 6.34 -3.16
C LEU A 73 4.68 6.81 -3.61
N GLU A 74 5.07 8.04 -3.28
CA GLU A 74 6.39 8.57 -3.64
C GLU A 74 7.51 7.81 -2.92
N GLU A 75 7.30 7.41 -1.66
CA GLU A 75 8.26 6.60 -0.94
C GLU A 75 8.37 5.18 -1.55
N CYS A 76 7.26 4.62 -2.04
CA CYS A 76 7.28 3.37 -2.81
C CYS A 76 8.10 3.50 -4.10
N LYS A 77 7.94 4.60 -4.84
CA LYS A 77 8.72 4.87 -6.07
C LYS A 77 10.22 4.97 -5.79
N LYS A 78 10.60 5.73 -4.73
CA LYS A 78 11.99 5.87 -4.29
C LYS A 78 12.58 4.52 -3.87
N ALA A 79 11.85 3.75 -3.08
CA ALA A 79 12.26 2.42 -2.63
C ALA A 79 12.45 1.46 -3.81
N ALA A 80 11.48 1.39 -4.73
CA ALA A 80 11.55 0.53 -5.89
C ALA A 80 12.73 0.88 -6.82
N LYS A 81 13.06 2.17 -6.95
CA LYS A 81 14.24 2.61 -7.71
C LYS A 81 15.55 2.08 -7.09
N GLN A 82 15.68 2.15 -5.77
CA GLN A 82 16.87 1.63 -5.07
C GLN A 82 16.93 0.09 -5.07
N LEU A 83 15.78 -0.57 -4.90
CA LEU A 83 15.68 -2.04 -4.96
C LEU A 83 16.05 -2.58 -6.35
N SER A 84 15.68 -1.87 -7.42
CA SER A 84 16.04 -2.27 -8.78
C SER A 84 17.57 -2.30 -9.02
N LEU A 85 18.34 -1.42 -8.36
CA LEU A 85 19.81 -1.44 -8.41
C LEU A 85 20.38 -2.68 -7.73
N LYS A 86 19.61 -3.34 -6.86
CA LYS A 86 19.96 -4.59 -6.19
C LYS A 86 19.37 -5.82 -6.89
N GLY A 87 18.80 -5.66 -8.10
CA GLY A 87 18.17 -6.73 -8.86
C GLY A 87 16.79 -7.16 -8.33
N ILE A 88 16.15 -6.36 -7.47
CA ILE A 88 14.81 -6.61 -6.96
C ILE A 88 13.84 -5.72 -7.73
N ASP A 89 13.05 -6.35 -8.61
CA ASP A 89 12.07 -5.63 -9.42
C ASP A 89 10.70 -5.60 -8.74
N CYS A 90 10.15 -4.39 -8.58
CA CYS A 90 8.92 -4.14 -7.83
C CYS A 90 7.80 -3.64 -8.74
N THR A 91 6.62 -4.24 -8.60
CA THR A 91 5.35 -3.65 -9.05
C THR A 91 4.93 -2.60 -8.02
N ILE A 92 4.52 -1.43 -8.48
CA ILE A 92 3.96 -0.36 -7.62
C ILE A 92 2.52 -0.12 -8.03
N ILE A 93 1.62 -0.17 -7.05
CA ILE A 93 0.19 -0.02 -7.25
C ILE A 93 -0.34 1.05 -6.31
N ASP A 94 -1.11 1.98 -6.85
CA ASP A 94 -1.95 2.90 -6.08
C ASP A 94 -3.34 2.28 -5.97
N ALA A 95 -3.68 1.84 -4.77
CA ALA A 95 -4.94 1.14 -4.50
C ALA A 95 -6.15 2.05 -4.62
N ARG A 96 -6.01 3.36 -4.38
CA ARG A 96 -7.09 4.36 -4.40
C ARG A 96 -8.25 4.09 -3.45
N PHE A 97 -8.73 2.84 -3.39
CA PHE A 97 -9.90 2.41 -2.64
C PHE A 97 -9.54 1.35 -1.58
N ALA A 98 -9.95 1.61 -0.35
CA ALA A 98 -10.02 0.57 0.68
C ALA A 98 -11.35 -0.17 0.61
N LYS A 99 -12.39 0.52 0.09
CA LYS A 99 -13.73 -0.03 -0.04
C LYS A 99 -14.48 0.61 -1.22
N PRO A 100 -14.90 -0.18 -2.22
CA PRO A 100 -14.53 -1.59 -2.41
C PRO A 100 -13.07 -1.76 -2.81
N LEU A 101 -12.48 -2.91 -2.52
CA LEU A 101 -11.17 -3.30 -3.03
C LEU A 101 -11.23 -3.62 -4.53
N ASP A 102 -10.14 -3.41 -5.27
CA ASP A 102 -9.96 -4.01 -6.59
C ASP A 102 -9.53 -5.48 -6.44
N GLU A 103 -10.49 -6.33 -6.06
CA GLU A 103 -10.22 -7.74 -5.79
C GLU A 103 -9.51 -8.42 -6.96
N LYS A 104 -9.91 -8.11 -8.21
CA LYS A 104 -9.31 -8.71 -9.41
C LYS A 104 -7.81 -8.42 -9.48
N LEU A 105 -7.43 -7.14 -9.36
CA LEU A 105 -6.02 -6.75 -9.42
C LEU A 105 -5.24 -7.28 -8.22
N ILE A 106 -5.81 -7.24 -7.03
CA ILE A 106 -5.15 -7.77 -5.81
C ILE A 106 -4.87 -9.27 -5.95
N MET A 107 -5.84 -10.04 -6.45
CA MET A 107 -5.67 -11.48 -6.68
C MET A 107 -4.61 -11.75 -7.76
N GLU A 108 -4.64 -11.04 -8.88
CA GLU A 108 -3.65 -11.15 -9.94
C GLU A 108 -2.23 -10.87 -9.42
N VAL A 109 -2.06 -9.80 -8.66
CA VAL A 109 -0.78 -9.43 -8.10
C VAL A 109 -0.31 -10.44 -7.05
N ALA A 110 -1.20 -10.91 -6.18
CA ALA A 110 -0.88 -11.87 -5.14
C ALA A 110 -0.45 -13.24 -5.69
N THR A 111 -0.97 -13.63 -6.86
CA THR A 111 -0.59 -14.90 -7.51
C THR A 111 0.67 -14.82 -8.35
N ASN A 112 1.02 -13.61 -8.82
CA ASN A 112 2.15 -13.41 -9.73
C ASN A 112 3.43 -12.89 -9.04
N HIS A 113 3.39 -12.64 -7.73
CA HIS A 113 4.53 -12.12 -6.97
C HIS A 113 4.87 -13.01 -5.76
N GLU A 114 6.13 -13.08 -5.40
CA GLU A 114 6.61 -13.77 -4.19
C GLU A 114 6.20 -13.03 -2.91
N VAL A 115 6.20 -11.69 -2.99
CA VAL A 115 5.97 -10.80 -1.85
C VAL A 115 4.92 -9.77 -2.21
N LEU A 116 3.92 -9.58 -1.35
CA LEU A 116 2.97 -8.47 -1.38
C LEU A 116 3.07 -7.66 -0.09
N ILE A 117 3.35 -6.38 -0.22
CA ILE A 117 3.41 -5.45 0.92
C ILE A 117 2.34 -4.38 0.73
N THR A 118 1.43 -4.24 1.70
CA THR A 118 0.51 -3.11 1.75
C THR A 118 1.12 -1.96 2.55
N LEU A 119 0.89 -0.73 2.10
CA LEU A 119 1.36 0.48 2.77
C LEU A 119 0.21 1.44 2.95
N GLU A 120 0.01 1.92 4.17
CA GLU A 120 -1.01 2.91 4.50
C GLU A 120 -0.61 3.79 5.69
N GLU A 121 -1.19 4.98 5.75
CA GLU A 121 -1.13 5.88 6.90
C GLU A 121 -2.30 5.62 7.86
N GLY A 122 -2.59 4.36 8.08
CA GLY A 122 -3.63 3.85 8.98
C GLY A 122 -3.04 2.96 10.04
N SER A 123 -3.88 2.46 10.93
CA SER A 123 -3.53 1.55 12.02
C SER A 123 -3.91 0.10 11.70
N VAL A 124 -3.69 -0.79 12.65
CA VAL A 124 -4.23 -2.17 12.62
C VAL A 124 -5.75 -2.13 12.40
N GLY A 125 -6.26 -2.99 11.52
CA GLY A 125 -7.68 -3.00 11.13
C GLY A 125 -8.00 -2.14 9.90
N GLY A 126 -7.00 -1.45 9.31
CA GLY A 126 -7.16 -0.61 8.13
C GLY A 126 -7.13 -1.37 6.80
N PHE A 127 -6.67 -0.70 5.75
CA PHE A 127 -6.62 -1.21 4.37
C PHE A 127 -5.87 -2.54 4.25
N GLY A 128 -4.68 -2.65 4.87
CA GLY A 128 -3.90 -3.88 4.84
C GLY A 128 -4.64 -5.07 5.46
N SER A 129 -5.46 -4.85 6.48
CA SER A 129 -6.29 -5.90 7.08
C SER A 129 -7.41 -6.35 6.15
N HIS A 130 -8.04 -5.44 5.40
CA HIS A 130 -9.04 -5.79 4.38
C HIS A 130 -8.43 -6.64 3.26
N VAL A 131 -7.22 -6.26 2.79
CA VAL A 131 -6.49 -7.04 1.78
C VAL A 131 -6.14 -8.42 2.32
N MET A 132 -5.63 -8.50 3.56
CA MET A 132 -5.26 -9.77 4.21
C MET A 132 -6.48 -10.69 4.35
N GLN A 133 -7.63 -10.15 4.74
CA GLN A 133 -8.88 -10.91 4.84
C GLN A 133 -9.28 -11.48 3.48
N LEU A 134 -9.30 -10.66 2.43
CA LEU A 134 -9.60 -11.10 1.06
C LEU A 134 -8.67 -12.25 0.63
N LEU A 135 -7.36 -12.11 0.82
CA LEU A 135 -6.38 -13.12 0.43
C LEU A 135 -6.53 -14.42 1.22
N SER A 136 -6.88 -14.32 2.51
CA SER A 136 -7.16 -15.47 3.37
C SER A 136 -8.41 -16.22 2.93
N GLU A 137 -9.51 -15.51 2.68
CA GLU A 137 -10.78 -16.10 2.22
C GLU A 137 -10.64 -16.78 0.85
N ARG A 138 -9.72 -16.31 0.01
CA ARG A 138 -9.42 -16.89 -1.31
C ARG A 138 -8.33 -17.97 -1.28
N GLY A 139 -7.80 -18.35 -0.12
CA GLY A 139 -6.77 -19.38 0.04
C GLY A 139 -5.41 -19.03 -0.56
N VAL A 140 -5.12 -17.75 -0.82
CA VAL A 140 -3.88 -17.32 -1.46
C VAL A 140 -2.66 -17.60 -0.58
N PHE A 141 -2.81 -17.58 0.74
CA PHE A 141 -1.69 -17.88 1.64
C PHE A 141 -1.23 -19.33 1.58
N ASP A 142 -2.06 -20.25 1.08
CA ASP A 142 -1.71 -21.66 0.89
C ASP A 142 -0.71 -21.84 -0.28
N THR A 143 -0.56 -20.84 -1.14
CA THR A 143 0.37 -20.85 -2.28
C THR A 143 1.79 -20.39 -1.92
N GLY A 144 2.03 -19.94 -0.69
CA GLY A 144 3.33 -19.50 -0.21
C GLY A 144 3.60 -17.99 -0.37
N LEU A 145 2.60 -17.19 -0.71
CA LEU A 145 2.72 -15.73 -0.74
C LEU A 145 3.22 -15.18 0.60
N LYS A 146 4.26 -14.37 0.57
CA LYS A 146 4.75 -13.63 1.72
C LYS A 146 4.05 -12.28 1.79
N PHE A 147 3.10 -12.13 2.69
CA PHE A 147 2.37 -10.88 2.90
C PHE A 147 2.90 -10.11 4.11
N ARG A 148 3.01 -8.78 3.99
CA ARG A 148 3.31 -7.85 5.11
C ARG A 148 2.47 -6.58 4.98
N SER A 149 2.09 -6.02 6.14
CA SER A 149 1.48 -4.69 6.22
C SER A 149 2.46 -3.70 6.82
N MET A 150 2.56 -2.52 6.22
CA MET A 150 3.26 -1.36 6.76
C MET A 150 2.21 -0.31 7.12
N ILE A 151 2.09 -0.02 8.39
CA ILE A 151 1.06 0.82 9.01
C ILE A 151 1.71 1.71 10.07
N LEU A 152 0.98 2.68 10.59
CA LEU A 152 1.42 3.43 11.76
C LEU A 152 1.55 2.48 12.96
N PRO A 153 2.68 2.51 13.69
CA PRO A 153 2.87 1.70 14.89
C PRO A 153 1.94 2.15 16.01
N ASP A 154 1.61 1.24 16.93
CA ASP A 154 0.78 1.52 18.10
C ASP A 154 1.62 2.19 19.22
N ILE A 155 2.12 3.38 18.92
CA ILE A 155 2.90 4.24 19.83
C ILE A 155 2.51 5.71 19.62
N PHE A 156 2.76 6.55 20.61
CA PHE A 156 2.74 8.00 20.42
C PHE A 156 3.98 8.43 19.64
N ILE A 157 3.80 9.11 18.51
CA ILE A 157 4.89 9.70 17.73
C ILE A 157 4.98 11.18 18.13
N ASP A 158 6.13 11.56 18.67
CA ASP A 158 6.38 12.94 19.05
C ASP A 158 6.30 13.89 17.86
N GLN A 159 5.91 15.14 18.14
CA GLN A 159 5.77 16.18 17.13
C GLN A 159 7.13 16.52 16.51
N ASP A 160 7.23 16.38 15.19
CA ASP A 160 8.38 16.76 14.38
C ASP A 160 7.90 17.13 12.96
N THR A 161 8.82 17.33 12.05
CA THR A 161 8.50 17.44 10.62
C THR A 161 7.81 16.16 10.13
N PRO A 162 6.87 16.25 9.19
CA PRO A 162 6.20 15.05 8.66
C PRO A 162 7.18 13.96 8.20
N SER A 163 8.30 14.33 7.58
CA SER A 163 9.32 13.38 7.13
C SER A 163 9.90 12.56 8.27
N LYS A 164 10.29 13.22 9.38
CA LYS A 164 10.82 12.53 10.56
C LYS A 164 9.77 11.69 11.27
N MET A 165 8.53 12.18 11.35
CA MET A 165 7.44 11.40 11.94
C MET A 165 7.17 10.12 11.13
N TYR A 166 7.26 10.17 9.79
CA TYR A 166 7.16 8.97 8.96
C TYR A 166 8.36 8.04 9.05
N GLU A 167 9.57 8.57 9.26
CA GLU A 167 10.77 7.77 9.56
C GLU A 167 10.58 6.98 10.86
N VAL A 168 10.14 7.65 11.93
CA VAL A 168 9.80 6.99 13.21
C VAL A 168 8.69 5.96 13.03
N ALA A 169 7.69 6.26 12.20
CA ALA A 169 6.61 5.32 11.87
C ALA A 169 7.06 4.13 11.02
N GLY A 170 8.27 4.16 10.45
CA GLY A 170 8.75 3.11 9.55
C GLY A 170 8.04 3.10 8.19
N LEU A 171 7.58 4.27 7.71
CA LEU A 171 6.84 4.43 6.46
C LEU A 171 7.59 5.27 5.40
N ASP A 172 8.89 5.48 5.60
CA ASP A 172 9.81 6.09 4.64
C ASP A 172 10.38 5.06 3.66
N ASN A 173 11.07 5.52 2.62
CA ASN A 173 11.61 4.63 1.59
C ASN A 173 12.66 3.64 2.11
N LEU A 174 13.48 4.02 3.09
CA LEU A 174 14.49 3.13 3.68
C LEU A 174 13.85 2.00 4.47
N SER A 175 12.80 2.29 5.21
CA SER A 175 12.00 1.30 5.93
C SER A 175 11.29 0.35 4.98
N ILE A 176 10.79 0.84 3.83
CA ILE A 176 10.20 0.00 2.78
C ILE A 176 11.25 -0.96 2.22
N ILE A 177 12.45 -0.47 1.87
CA ILE A 177 13.55 -1.30 1.37
C ILE A 177 13.89 -2.40 2.36
N LYS A 178 14.10 -2.02 3.63
CA LYS A 178 14.39 -2.97 4.71
C LYS A 178 13.30 -4.04 4.83
N LYS A 179 12.03 -3.63 4.83
CA LYS A 179 10.89 -4.57 4.91
C LYS A 179 10.87 -5.55 3.74
N VAL A 180 11.14 -5.08 2.52
CA VAL A 180 11.24 -5.94 1.33
C VAL A 180 12.35 -6.96 1.49
N GLU A 181 13.57 -6.52 1.85
CA GLU A 181 14.74 -7.39 2.00
C GLU A 181 14.53 -8.43 3.11
N GLU A 182 14.01 -8.02 4.27
CA GLU A 182 13.68 -8.93 5.37
C GLU A 182 12.63 -9.97 4.96
N THR A 183 11.61 -9.55 4.21
CA THR A 183 10.53 -10.45 3.77
C THR A 183 11.04 -11.47 2.76
N LEU A 184 11.85 -11.05 1.80
CA LEU A 184 12.47 -11.97 0.84
C LEU A 184 13.35 -13.02 1.54
N ASN A 185 14.09 -12.62 2.58
CA ASN A 185 15.01 -13.48 3.32
C ASN A 185 14.37 -14.25 4.48
N SER A 186 13.05 -14.11 4.71
CA SER A 186 12.36 -14.68 5.89
C SER A 186 12.49 -16.21 6.02
N ASN A 187 12.58 -16.96 4.91
CA ASN A 187 12.76 -18.41 4.95
C ASN A 187 14.12 -18.82 5.56
N ILE A 188 15.14 -17.99 5.37
CA ILE A 188 16.48 -18.22 5.92
C ILE A 188 16.48 -18.03 7.44
N ILE A 189 15.71 -17.05 7.94
CA ILE A 189 15.62 -16.73 9.37
C ILE A 189 14.88 -17.84 10.10
N LEU A 190 13.76 -18.36 9.57
CA LEU A 190 12.99 -19.45 10.16
C LEU A 190 13.81 -20.76 10.20
N ALA A 191 14.58 -21.05 9.17
CA ALA A 191 15.46 -22.22 9.14
C ALA A 191 16.59 -22.12 10.21
N LYS A 192 17.19 -20.94 10.38
CA LYS A 192 18.21 -20.71 11.42
C LYS A 192 17.65 -20.81 12.84
N ASN A 193 16.40 -20.41 13.07
CA ASN A 193 15.77 -20.48 14.40
C ASN A 193 15.28 -21.90 14.73
N LYS A 194 14.86 -22.71 13.77
CA LYS A 194 14.53 -24.13 14.01
C LYS A 194 15.71 -24.93 14.53
N ASN A 195 16.93 -24.58 14.16
CA ASN A 195 18.15 -25.23 14.64
C ASN A 195 18.64 -24.74 16.02
N LYS A 196 17.91 -23.79 16.64
CA LYS A 196 18.25 -23.22 17.97
C LYS A 196 17.25 -23.57 19.07
N ILE A 197 16.23 -24.40 18.80
CA ILE A 197 15.31 -24.88 19.82
C ILE A 197 16.01 -26.08 20.47
N PRO A 198 16.46 -25.99 21.75
CA PRO A 198 16.93 -27.16 22.48
C PRO A 198 15.76 -28.10 22.71
N ASN A 199 16.01 -29.39 22.63
CA ASN A 199 15.06 -30.44 23.02
C ASN A 199 14.70 -30.32 24.50
#